data_13a965817610849fc8726b32ea23f378
#
_entry.id   13a965817610849fc8726b32ea23f378
#
_cell.length_a   1.000
_cell.length_b   1.000
_cell.length_c   1.000
_cell.angle_alpha   90.00
_cell.angle_beta   90.00
_cell.angle_gamma   90.00
#
_symmetry.space_group_name_H-M   'P 1'
#
loop_
_entity.id
_entity.type
_entity.pdbx_description
1 polymer ?
#
loop_
_entity_poly.entity_id
_entity_poly.type
_entity_poly.pdbx_seq_one_letter_code
_entity_poly.pdbx_strand_id
1 'polypeptide(L)'
;MTEAVIVDAVRTPIGRSHKDKGVYRDVRSDDLAAIVVKALVERTGVDPERIEDVVLGNTQQQGEQGFNVARNVALLAGLPATAAGATVNRLCGSSLQALAQAAHSVVAGGEDVQIVGGLEHMLHIPMDQDLDINPKLFQQTSKAALHMGYTAEFLAQTQGISREDQDLFALRSHQKATAAFAAGEFRGEIVPVWGRDETGRRVLVEVDQCVRPDCSLEGLAALKPAFMPPGLGTVTAGNSSPLNDGAAALLMMGRETADELGLKPIAKIRATAVCGVDPAVMGTGPVPATKKALKRAGLTLADIGLIELNEAFAAQALACIRMLQIDESKVNVRGGAIAIGHPLGASGARISCTLLHAMQDRDVQFGLATMCIGIGQGIAVVFERI
;
A
#
# COMPACT_ATOMS: atom_id res chain seq x y z
N MET A 1 -14.13 -9.21 24.31
CA MET A 1 -12.96 -9.33 23.40
C MET A 1 -12.45 -7.93 23.21
N THR A 2 -11.17 -7.70 23.38
CA THR A 2 -10.55 -6.39 23.16
C THR A 2 -10.66 -5.97 21.72
N GLU A 3 -10.68 -4.65 21.45
CA GLU A 3 -10.68 -4.09 20.11
C GLU A 3 -9.24 -3.79 19.69
N ALA A 4 -8.83 -4.18 18.49
CA ALA A 4 -7.55 -3.77 17.92
C ALA A 4 -7.68 -2.33 17.40
N VAL A 5 -6.94 -1.40 18.00
CA VAL A 5 -6.97 0.02 17.66
C VAL A 5 -5.64 0.49 17.10
N ILE A 6 -5.69 1.52 16.25
CA ILE A 6 -4.53 2.20 15.67
C ILE A 6 -4.38 3.55 16.34
N VAL A 7 -3.20 3.84 16.87
CA VAL A 7 -2.87 5.09 17.57
C VAL A 7 -2.33 6.15 16.59
N ASP A 8 -1.42 5.75 15.70
CA ASP A 8 -0.85 6.64 14.69
C ASP A 8 -0.41 5.84 13.47
N ALA A 9 -0.24 6.53 12.34
CA ALA A 9 0.14 5.94 11.06
C ALA A 9 1.03 6.92 10.27
N VAL A 10 2.20 6.45 9.83
CA VAL A 10 3.17 7.27 9.10
C VAL A 10 3.79 6.51 7.93
N ARG A 11 4.35 7.26 6.98
CA ARG A 11 5.07 6.72 5.84
C ARG A 11 6.23 7.61 5.42
N THR A 12 7.19 7.06 4.71
CA THR A 12 8.13 7.87 3.95
C THR A 12 7.42 8.53 2.76
N PRO A 13 7.94 9.61 2.18
CA PRO A 13 7.68 9.90 0.78
C PRO A 13 7.98 8.68 -0.08
N ILE A 14 7.22 8.48 -1.15
CA ILE A 14 7.45 7.36 -2.06
C ILE A 14 8.43 7.79 -3.15
N GLY A 15 9.56 7.10 -3.21
CA GLY A 15 10.60 7.30 -4.21
C GLY A 15 10.29 6.55 -5.52
N ARG A 16 10.81 7.07 -6.62
CA ARG A 16 10.85 6.36 -7.90
C ARG A 16 12.01 5.37 -7.89
N SER A 17 11.75 4.13 -8.20
CA SER A 17 12.78 3.10 -8.38
C SER A 17 13.52 3.33 -9.70
N HIS A 18 14.64 4.05 -9.67
CA HIS A 18 15.43 4.39 -10.83
C HIS A 18 16.88 4.69 -10.44
N LYS A 19 17.85 4.05 -11.10
CA LYS A 19 19.28 4.12 -10.76
C LYS A 19 19.89 5.53 -10.76
N ASP A 20 19.43 6.41 -11.63
CA ASP A 20 19.96 7.77 -11.78
C ASP A 20 19.07 8.85 -11.16
N LYS A 21 17.74 8.62 -11.15
CA LYS A 21 16.73 9.61 -10.77
C LYS A 21 16.01 9.29 -9.47
N GLY A 22 16.09 8.05 -8.97
CA GLY A 22 15.46 7.64 -7.73
C GLY A 22 16.04 8.42 -6.54
N VAL A 23 15.18 9.03 -5.73
CA VAL A 23 15.63 9.80 -4.55
C VAL A 23 16.26 8.90 -3.48
N TYR A 24 15.90 7.60 -3.46
CA TYR A 24 16.41 6.61 -2.51
C TYR A 24 17.46 5.65 -3.09
N ARG A 25 18.01 5.93 -4.28
CA ARG A 25 18.98 5.03 -4.93
C ARG A 25 20.21 4.66 -4.12
N ASP A 26 20.52 5.44 -3.08
CA ASP A 26 21.64 5.19 -2.14
C ASP A 26 21.14 5.00 -0.69
N VAL A 27 19.84 4.80 -0.49
CA VAL A 27 19.22 4.62 0.84
C VAL A 27 18.70 3.19 0.93
N ARG A 28 19.09 2.46 1.95
CA ARG A 28 18.65 1.07 2.16
C ARG A 28 17.17 1.00 2.53
N SER A 29 16.52 -0.05 2.12
CA SER A 29 15.10 -0.30 2.45
C SER A 29 14.86 -0.48 3.95
N ASP A 30 15.75 -1.17 4.64
CA ASP A 30 15.68 -1.38 6.09
C ASP A 30 15.87 -0.07 6.87
N ASP A 31 16.70 0.87 6.38
CA ASP A 31 16.80 2.23 6.94
C ASP A 31 15.49 3.01 6.74
N LEU A 32 14.87 2.95 5.54
CA LEU A 32 13.57 3.60 5.30
C LEU A 32 12.50 3.11 6.29
N ALA A 33 12.45 1.82 6.54
CA ALA A 33 11.50 1.23 7.49
C ALA A 33 11.86 1.61 8.96
N ALA A 34 13.13 1.61 9.32
CA ALA A 34 13.56 2.03 10.66
C ALA A 34 13.20 3.49 10.96
N ILE A 35 13.28 4.38 9.97
CA ILE A 35 12.90 5.80 10.10
C ILE A 35 11.40 5.92 10.48
N VAL A 36 10.49 5.21 9.81
CA VAL A 36 9.05 5.31 10.12
C VAL A 36 8.72 4.65 11.45
N VAL A 37 9.37 3.55 11.82
CA VAL A 37 9.21 2.90 13.14
C VAL A 37 9.65 3.87 14.25
N LYS A 38 10.84 4.46 14.12
CA LYS A 38 11.34 5.45 15.07
C LYS A 38 10.42 6.67 15.19
N ALA A 39 9.94 7.18 14.05
CA ALA A 39 9.02 8.31 14.04
C ALA A 39 7.71 8.03 14.78
N LEU A 40 7.15 6.81 14.67
CA LEU A 40 5.95 6.41 15.42
C LEU A 40 6.20 6.45 16.93
N VAL A 41 7.32 5.89 17.40
CA VAL A 41 7.68 5.89 18.82
C VAL A 41 7.84 7.33 19.33
N GLU A 42 8.57 8.18 18.60
CA GLU A 42 8.80 9.57 18.97
C GLU A 42 7.49 10.40 18.97
N ARG A 43 6.62 10.21 17.99
CA ARG A 43 5.36 10.98 17.85
C ARG A 43 4.31 10.59 18.87
N THR A 44 4.19 9.30 19.16
CA THR A 44 3.19 8.80 20.09
C THR A 44 3.65 8.88 21.54
N GLY A 45 4.96 8.89 21.78
CA GLY A 45 5.54 8.82 23.11
C GLY A 45 5.32 7.46 23.79
N VAL A 46 4.98 6.42 23.03
CA VAL A 46 4.87 5.07 23.57
C VAL A 46 6.23 4.63 24.13
N ASP A 47 6.23 4.04 25.32
CA ASP A 47 7.44 3.45 25.88
C ASP A 47 7.92 2.30 24.99
N PRO A 48 9.14 2.37 24.42
CA PRO A 48 9.67 1.31 23.57
C PRO A 48 9.68 -0.07 24.24
N GLU A 49 9.81 -0.15 25.57
CA GLU A 49 9.77 -1.41 26.32
C GLU A 49 8.38 -2.09 26.32
N ARG A 50 7.34 -1.35 25.95
CA ARG A 50 5.97 -1.89 25.80
C ARG A 50 5.73 -2.50 24.42
N ILE A 51 6.62 -2.27 23.44
CA ILE A 51 6.47 -2.81 22.08
C ILE A 51 6.92 -4.27 22.08
N GLU A 52 5.99 -5.18 21.79
CA GLU A 52 6.21 -6.62 21.85
C GLU A 52 6.63 -7.19 20.50
N ASP A 53 6.07 -6.69 19.39
CA ASP A 53 6.38 -7.21 18.06
C ASP A 53 6.39 -6.12 16.99
N VAL A 54 7.16 -6.35 15.92
CA VAL A 54 7.22 -5.56 14.69
C VAL A 54 6.88 -6.46 13.51
N VAL A 55 5.70 -6.30 12.93
CA VAL A 55 5.23 -7.15 11.83
C VAL A 55 5.24 -6.36 10.52
N LEU A 56 6.19 -6.66 9.64
CA LEU A 56 6.36 -5.93 8.38
C LEU A 56 6.08 -6.79 7.15
N GLY A 57 5.32 -6.23 6.22
CA GLY A 57 5.13 -6.77 4.89
C GLY A 57 6.33 -6.46 3.99
N ASN A 58 6.82 -7.48 3.27
CA ASN A 58 7.84 -7.33 2.26
C ASN A 58 7.70 -8.44 1.21
N THR A 59 7.86 -8.11 -0.07
CA THR A 59 7.66 -9.09 -1.15
C THR A 59 8.95 -9.79 -1.55
N GLN A 60 10.04 -9.04 -1.67
CA GLN A 60 11.34 -9.53 -2.10
C GLN A 60 12.27 -9.67 -0.90
N GLN A 61 12.16 -10.79 -0.19
CA GLN A 61 12.88 -11.06 1.06
C GLN A 61 14.32 -11.52 0.80
N GLN A 62 15.08 -10.70 0.10
CA GLN A 62 16.46 -10.96 -0.32
C GLN A 62 17.35 -9.74 -0.02
N GLY A 63 18.68 -9.92 -0.05
CA GLY A 63 19.62 -8.85 0.20
C GLY A 63 19.33 -8.09 1.48
N GLU A 64 19.21 -6.77 1.41
CA GLU A 64 18.89 -5.90 2.54
C GLU A 64 17.46 -6.05 3.07
N GLN A 65 16.58 -6.72 2.31
CA GLN A 65 15.20 -7.04 2.69
C GLN A 65 15.06 -8.48 3.21
N GLY A 66 16.15 -9.24 3.25
CA GLY A 66 16.18 -10.64 3.70
C GLY A 66 16.38 -10.81 5.19
N PHE A 67 16.57 -12.07 5.60
CA PHE A 67 16.93 -12.48 6.96
C PHE A 67 16.01 -11.90 8.05
N ASN A 68 14.69 -12.01 7.85
CA ASN A 68 13.65 -11.43 8.72
C ASN A 68 13.84 -9.92 8.93
N VAL A 69 13.69 -9.16 7.86
CA VAL A 69 13.93 -7.71 7.85
C VAL A 69 13.15 -6.96 8.93
N ALA A 70 11.97 -7.44 9.33
CA ALA A 70 11.19 -6.81 10.41
C ALA A 70 11.95 -6.79 11.73
N ARG A 71 12.62 -7.89 12.09
CA ARG A 71 13.47 -7.93 13.30
C ARG A 71 14.69 -7.02 13.17
N ASN A 72 15.33 -6.98 11.98
CA ASN A 72 16.44 -6.08 11.72
C ASN A 72 16.01 -4.61 11.87
N VAL A 73 14.85 -4.25 11.33
CA VAL A 73 14.26 -2.91 11.43
C VAL A 73 13.95 -2.54 12.88
N ALA A 74 13.41 -3.46 13.69
CA ALA A 74 13.17 -3.21 15.12
C ALA A 74 14.46 -2.78 15.84
N LEU A 75 15.57 -3.49 15.59
CA LEU A 75 16.87 -3.16 16.17
C LEU A 75 17.47 -1.88 15.62
N LEU A 76 17.37 -1.63 14.29
CA LEU A 76 17.85 -0.41 13.65
C LEU A 76 17.07 0.83 14.12
N ALA A 77 15.79 0.68 14.42
CA ALA A 77 14.97 1.75 14.99
C ALA A 77 15.29 2.06 16.46
N GLY A 78 16.11 1.23 17.11
CA GLY A 78 16.48 1.39 18.50
C GLY A 78 15.47 0.82 19.48
N LEU A 79 14.58 -0.07 19.05
CA LEU A 79 13.70 -0.81 19.96
C LEU A 79 14.51 -1.77 20.83
N PRO A 80 14.01 -2.10 22.04
CA PRO A 80 14.70 -3.01 22.95
C PRO A 80 14.83 -4.42 22.35
N ALA A 81 15.79 -5.19 22.86
CA ALA A 81 16.02 -6.56 22.37
C ALA A 81 14.83 -7.50 22.68
N THR A 82 13.94 -7.10 23.56
CA THR A 82 12.69 -7.79 23.89
C THR A 82 11.63 -7.71 22.81
N ALA A 83 11.61 -6.65 22.00
CA ALA A 83 10.69 -6.53 20.88
C ALA A 83 11.00 -7.57 19.79
N ALA A 84 10.09 -8.47 19.49
CA ALA A 84 10.24 -9.47 18.43
C ALA A 84 10.12 -8.87 17.02
N GLY A 85 10.11 -9.68 15.99
CA GLY A 85 9.86 -9.23 14.62
C GLY A 85 9.50 -10.36 13.68
N ALA A 86 8.54 -10.13 12.79
CA ALA A 86 8.12 -11.10 11.78
C ALA A 86 7.92 -10.42 10.42
N THR A 87 8.43 -11.06 9.36
CA THR A 87 8.26 -10.58 7.98
C THR A 87 7.22 -11.40 7.25
N VAL A 88 6.24 -10.71 6.65
CA VAL A 88 5.07 -11.31 6.01
C VAL A 88 5.12 -11.09 4.50
N ASN A 89 4.88 -12.14 3.71
CA ASN A 89 4.75 -12.06 2.27
C ASN A 89 3.36 -12.50 1.81
N ARG A 90 2.60 -11.57 1.28
CA ARG A 90 1.41 -11.75 0.45
C ARG A 90 1.52 -10.86 -0.78
N LEU A 91 2.70 -10.85 -1.41
CA LEU A 91 3.01 -9.97 -2.54
C LEU A 91 2.56 -8.52 -2.25
N CYS A 92 1.89 -7.85 -3.20
CA CYS A 92 1.43 -6.46 -3.02
C CYS A 92 0.62 -6.22 -1.74
N GLY A 93 -0.09 -7.24 -1.21
CA GLY A 93 -0.92 -7.17 -0.01
C GLY A 93 -0.19 -7.41 1.31
N SER A 94 1.15 -7.49 1.33
CA SER A 94 1.93 -7.94 2.48
C SER A 94 1.70 -7.09 3.73
N SER A 95 1.73 -5.78 3.65
CA SER A 95 1.52 -4.92 4.83
C SER A 95 0.05 -4.85 5.30
N LEU A 96 -0.94 -4.99 4.40
CA LEU A 96 -2.33 -5.21 4.85
C LEU A 96 -2.51 -6.56 5.53
N GLN A 97 -1.76 -7.59 5.10
CA GLN A 97 -1.74 -8.89 5.77
C GLN A 97 -1.05 -8.79 7.15
N ALA A 98 0.06 -8.07 7.26
CA ALA A 98 0.72 -7.79 8.53
C ALA A 98 -0.24 -7.11 9.52
N LEU A 99 -0.95 -6.07 9.06
CA LEU A 99 -1.98 -5.37 9.84
C LEU A 99 -3.13 -6.30 10.27
N ALA A 100 -3.60 -7.17 9.37
CA ALA A 100 -4.64 -8.14 9.70
C ALA A 100 -4.17 -9.17 10.75
N GLN A 101 -2.92 -9.65 10.66
CA GLN A 101 -2.35 -10.60 11.61
C GLN A 101 -2.20 -9.99 13.00
N ALA A 102 -1.65 -8.78 13.10
CA ALA A 102 -1.50 -8.06 14.35
C ALA A 102 -2.87 -7.78 15.02
N ALA A 103 -3.86 -7.33 14.23
CA ALA A 103 -5.22 -7.15 14.76
C ALA A 103 -5.82 -8.46 15.30
N HIS A 104 -5.59 -9.59 14.62
CA HIS A 104 -6.03 -10.90 15.11
C HIS A 104 -5.26 -11.33 16.37
N SER A 105 -3.95 -11.04 16.48
CA SER A 105 -3.15 -11.31 17.67
C SER A 105 -3.71 -10.56 18.87
N VAL A 106 -3.92 -9.25 18.77
CA VAL A 106 -4.52 -8.41 19.82
C VAL A 106 -5.88 -8.97 20.25
N VAL A 107 -6.78 -9.26 19.32
CA VAL A 107 -8.13 -9.77 19.64
C VAL A 107 -8.08 -11.17 20.28
N ALA A 108 -7.09 -11.99 19.92
CA ALA A 108 -6.91 -13.33 20.46
C ALA A 108 -6.19 -13.36 21.81
N GLY A 109 -5.67 -12.22 22.29
CA GLY A 109 -4.89 -12.12 23.53
C GLY A 109 -3.45 -12.61 23.38
N GLY A 110 -2.89 -12.48 22.15
CA GLY A 110 -1.46 -12.61 21.86
C GLY A 110 -0.73 -11.31 22.13
N GLU A 111 0.29 -10.99 21.31
CA GLU A 111 1.05 -9.73 21.41
C GLU A 111 0.12 -8.53 21.28
N ASP A 112 0.24 -7.60 22.22
CA ASP A 112 -0.69 -6.48 22.35
C ASP A 112 -0.16 -5.22 21.64
N VAL A 113 0.97 -4.66 22.10
CA VAL A 113 1.52 -3.44 21.49
C VAL A 113 2.43 -3.81 20.32
N GLN A 114 2.01 -3.49 19.12
CA GLN A 114 2.71 -3.90 17.90
C GLN A 114 2.92 -2.72 16.95
N ILE A 115 4.07 -2.70 16.28
CA ILE A 115 4.28 -1.87 15.08
C ILE A 115 4.05 -2.72 13.85
N VAL A 116 3.12 -2.29 13.01
CA VAL A 116 2.74 -3.01 11.78
C VAL A 116 2.98 -2.14 10.57
N GLY A 117 3.48 -2.72 9.50
CA GLY A 117 3.78 -1.91 8.32
C GLY A 117 4.35 -2.70 7.18
N GLY A 118 5.21 -2.07 6.40
CA GLY A 118 5.92 -2.72 5.32
C GLY A 118 6.93 -1.82 4.64
N LEU A 119 7.79 -2.45 3.86
CA LEU A 119 8.84 -1.81 3.08
C LEU A 119 8.99 -2.50 1.72
N GLU A 120 9.49 -1.76 0.75
CA GLU A 120 9.96 -2.31 -0.51
C GLU A 120 10.95 -1.36 -1.16
N HIS A 121 12.00 -1.91 -1.78
CA HIS A 121 12.97 -1.18 -2.59
C HIS A 121 13.17 -1.91 -3.93
N MET A 122 12.38 -1.53 -4.93
CA MET A 122 12.30 -2.26 -6.18
C MET A 122 13.49 -1.99 -7.12
N LEU A 123 14.34 -0.98 -6.79
CA LEU A 123 15.61 -0.74 -7.47
C LEU A 123 16.70 -1.68 -6.94
N HIS A 124 16.87 -1.79 -5.61
CA HIS A 124 17.91 -2.62 -5.02
C HIS A 124 17.60 -4.10 -5.14
N ILE A 125 16.32 -4.47 -5.00
CA ILE A 125 15.85 -5.85 -5.12
C ILE A 125 14.73 -5.90 -6.17
N PRO A 126 15.06 -6.14 -7.45
CA PRO A 126 14.08 -6.28 -8.53
C PRO A 126 13.07 -7.39 -8.28
N MET A 127 11.84 -7.21 -8.80
CA MET A 127 10.73 -8.15 -8.58
C MET A 127 10.97 -9.57 -9.10
N ASP A 128 11.82 -9.74 -10.08
CA ASP A 128 12.16 -11.00 -10.74
C ASP A 128 13.51 -11.57 -10.29
N GLN A 129 14.16 -10.93 -9.32
CA GLN A 129 15.44 -11.41 -8.82
C GLN A 129 15.30 -12.80 -8.17
N ASP A 130 16.10 -13.75 -8.63
CA ASP A 130 16.17 -15.13 -8.13
C ASP A 130 14.80 -15.86 -8.09
N LEU A 131 13.90 -15.50 -9.00
CA LEU A 131 12.58 -16.11 -9.09
C LEU A 131 12.64 -17.48 -9.76
N ASP A 132 12.46 -18.55 -9.00
CA ASP A 132 12.36 -19.92 -9.49
C ASP A 132 10.94 -20.47 -9.28
N ILE A 133 10.13 -20.42 -10.33
CA ILE A 133 8.73 -20.85 -10.29
C ILE A 133 8.64 -22.31 -10.69
N ASN A 134 7.99 -23.13 -9.85
CA ASN A 134 7.75 -24.53 -10.16
C ASN A 134 7.02 -24.68 -11.52
N PRO A 135 7.62 -25.37 -12.52
CA PRO A 135 7.00 -25.52 -13.84
C PRO A 135 5.62 -26.18 -13.84
N LYS A 136 5.29 -26.97 -12.84
CA LYS A 136 3.98 -27.61 -12.69
C LYS A 136 2.85 -26.61 -12.44
N LEU A 137 3.17 -25.37 -11.97
CA LEU A 137 2.19 -24.33 -11.82
C LEU A 137 1.53 -23.97 -13.17
N PHE A 138 2.28 -24.12 -14.27
CA PHE A 138 1.78 -23.82 -15.62
C PHE A 138 0.83 -24.89 -16.20
N GLN A 139 0.56 -25.96 -15.43
CA GLN A 139 -0.54 -26.88 -15.70
C GLN A 139 -1.88 -26.34 -15.16
N GLN A 140 -1.83 -25.38 -14.24
CA GLN A 140 -3.01 -24.80 -13.57
C GLN A 140 -3.31 -23.38 -14.05
N THR A 141 -2.29 -22.62 -14.50
CA THR A 141 -2.45 -21.24 -14.98
C THR A 141 -1.44 -20.94 -16.09
N SER A 142 -1.72 -19.95 -16.91
CA SER A 142 -0.82 -19.53 -17.99
C SER A 142 0.39 -18.74 -17.44
N LYS A 143 1.53 -18.81 -18.14
CA LYS A 143 2.68 -17.94 -17.82
C LYS A 143 2.32 -16.45 -17.90
N ALA A 144 1.45 -16.07 -18.82
CA ALA A 144 0.99 -14.69 -18.98
C ALA A 144 0.25 -14.17 -17.72
N ALA A 145 -0.44 -15.04 -16.98
CA ALA A 145 -1.11 -14.69 -15.74
C ALA A 145 -0.16 -14.31 -14.58
N LEU A 146 1.14 -14.61 -14.71
CA LEU A 146 2.16 -14.18 -13.75
C LEU A 146 2.70 -12.78 -14.05
N HIS A 147 2.43 -12.23 -15.22
CA HIS A 147 2.81 -10.88 -15.61
C HIS A 147 1.63 -9.93 -15.45
N MET A 148 1.69 -9.10 -14.42
CA MET A 148 0.57 -8.22 -14.00
C MET A 148 0.06 -7.32 -15.12
N GLY A 149 0.94 -6.82 -15.99
CA GLY A 149 0.56 -6.01 -17.14
C GLY A 149 -0.33 -6.74 -18.14
N TYR A 150 -0.06 -8.02 -18.41
CA TYR A 150 -0.94 -8.83 -19.28
C TYR A 150 -2.31 -9.09 -18.64
N THR A 151 -2.37 -9.27 -17.33
CA THR A 151 -3.65 -9.43 -16.63
C THR A 151 -4.46 -8.13 -16.66
N ALA A 152 -3.79 -6.97 -16.59
CA ALA A 152 -4.43 -5.66 -16.74
C ALA A 152 -4.98 -5.44 -18.16
N GLU A 153 -4.23 -5.80 -19.21
CA GLU A 153 -4.71 -5.77 -20.59
C GLU A 153 -5.91 -6.71 -20.80
N PHE A 154 -5.85 -7.91 -20.23
CA PHE A 154 -6.96 -8.85 -20.28
C PHE A 154 -8.23 -8.31 -19.61
N LEU A 155 -8.08 -7.64 -18.45
CA LEU A 155 -9.21 -6.95 -17.80
C LEU A 155 -9.72 -5.79 -18.63
N ALA A 156 -8.85 -4.95 -19.20
CA ALA A 156 -9.28 -3.86 -20.08
C ALA A 156 -10.16 -4.38 -21.21
N GLN A 157 -9.71 -5.46 -21.88
CA GLN A 157 -10.44 -6.07 -22.98
C GLN A 157 -11.78 -6.70 -22.53
N THR A 158 -11.77 -7.51 -21.47
CA THR A 158 -12.96 -8.29 -21.04
C THR A 158 -14.00 -7.43 -20.32
N GLN A 159 -13.60 -6.30 -19.72
CA GLN A 159 -14.51 -5.37 -19.05
C GLN A 159 -14.85 -4.14 -19.90
N GLY A 160 -14.40 -4.09 -21.16
CA GLY A 160 -14.67 -2.97 -22.07
C GLY A 160 -14.15 -1.63 -21.54
N ILE A 161 -12.94 -1.62 -20.95
CA ILE A 161 -12.30 -0.42 -20.42
C ILE A 161 -11.38 0.13 -21.50
N SER A 162 -11.73 1.29 -22.05
CA SER A 162 -10.99 1.91 -23.15
C SER A 162 -9.63 2.48 -22.68
N ARG A 163 -8.78 2.82 -23.63
CA ARG A 163 -7.53 3.52 -23.37
C ARG A 163 -7.81 4.91 -22.77
N GLU A 164 -8.82 5.58 -23.28
CA GLU A 164 -9.26 6.91 -22.83
C GLU A 164 -9.77 6.87 -21.38
N ASP A 165 -10.55 5.84 -21.01
CA ASP A 165 -10.99 5.62 -19.62
C ASP A 165 -9.79 5.51 -18.68
N GLN A 166 -8.77 4.72 -19.09
CA GLN A 166 -7.57 4.49 -18.30
C GLN A 166 -6.73 5.75 -18.15
N ASP A 167 -6.53 6.51 -19.22
CA ASP A 167 -5.74 7.75 -19.20
C ASP A 167 -6.47 8.84 -18.41
N LEU A 168 -7.80 8.94 -18.49
CA LEU A 168 -8.59 9.87 -17.68
C LEU A 168 -8.52 9.53 -16.18
N PHE A 169 -8.57 8.25 -15.85
CA PHE A 169 -8.41 7.80 -14.46
C PHE A 169 -7.02 8.16 -13.92
N ALA A 170 -5.97 7.92 -14.70
CA ALA A 170 -4.59 8.27 -14.33
C ALA A 170 -4.40 9.80 -14.16
N LEU A 171 -4.96 10.59 -15.08
CA LEU A 171 -4.94 12.06 -14.95
C LEU A 171 -5.58 12.51 -13.62
N ARG A 172 -6.76 11.97 -13.30
CA ARG A 172 -7.47 12.30 -12.05
C ARG A 172 -6.67 11.91 -10.82
N SER A 173 -5.96 10.78 -10.84
CA SER A 173 -5.06 10.37 -9.74
C SER A 173 -3.97 11.42 -9.52
N HIS A 174 -3.28 11.88 -10.58
CA HIS A 174 -2.28 12.94 -10.48
C HIS A 174 -2.87 14.29 -10.03
N GLN A 175 -4.03 14.68 -10.54
CA GLN A 175 -4.71 15.93 -10.15
C GLN A 175 -5.07 15.93 -8.66
N LYS A 176 -5.65 14.83 -8.15
CA LYS A 176 -5.98 14.67 -6.74
C LYS A 176 -4.73 14.72 -5.87
N ALA A 177 -3.65 14.00 -6.23
CA ALA A 177 -2.41 14.01 -5.48
C ALA A 177 -1.77 15.40 -5.46
N THR A 178 -1.72 16.09 -6.59
CA THR A 178 -1.19 17.46 -6.69
C THR A 178 -1.98 18.43 -5.81
N ALA A 179 -3.32 18.35 -5.83
CA ALA A 179 -4.17 19.20 -5.01
C ALA A 179 -3.98 18.91 -3.51
N ALA A 180 -3.89 17.64 -3.12
CA ALA A 180 -3.67 17.23 -1.73
C ALA A 180 -2.30 17.70 -1.20
N PHE A 181 -1.22 17.60 -2.01
CA PHE A 181 0.09 18.17 -1.66
C PHE A 181 0.03 19.69 -1.49
N ALA A 182 -0.60 20.40 -2.42
CA ALA A 182 -0.73 21.86 -2.35
C ALA A 182 -1.53 22.31 -1.13
N ALA A 183 -2.56 21.54 -0.73
CA ALA A 183 -3.35 21.78 0.47
C ALA A 183 -2.66 21.33 1.77
N GLY A 184 -1.53 20.63 1.70
CA GLY A 184 -0.79 20.12 2.85
C GLY A 184 -1.46 18.93 3.55
N GLU A 185 -2.36 18.21 2.87
CA GLU A 185 -3.12 17.08 3.41
C GLU A 185 -2.24 15.85 3.76
N PHE A 186 -0.99 15.79 3.28
CA PHE A 186 -0.04 14.73 3.60
C PHE A 186 0.88 15.01 4.77
N ARG A 187 0.84 16.23 5.36
CA ARG A 187 1.78 16.63 6.44
C ARG A 187 1.70 15.75 7.67
N GLY A 188 0.52 15.21 7.96
CA GLY A 188 0.29 14.34 9.12
C GLY A 188 0.91 12.94 8.95
N GLU A 189 1.04 12.46 7.73
CA GLU A 189 1.46 11.08 7.45
C GLU A 189 2.91 10.94 6.97
N ILE A 190 3.48 11.97 6.32
CA ILE A 190 4.83 11.91 5.74
C ILE A 190 5.90 12.19 6.79
N VAL A 191 6.86 11.28 6.91
CA VAL A 191 8.11 11.44 7.63
C VAL A 191 9.21 11.77 6.62
N PRO A 192 9.80 12.99 6.66
CA PRO A 192 10.86 13.37 5.73
C PRO A 192 12.09 12.47 5.82
N VAL A 193 12.68 12.15 4.67
CA VAL A 193 13.86 11.28 4.57
C VAL A 193 14.96 11.93 3.76
N TRP A 194 16.20 11.83 4.23
CA TRP A 194 17.34 12.27 3.45
C TRP A 194 17.61 11.32 2.27
N GLY A 195 17.60 11.87 1.07
CA GLY A 195 17.88 11.17 -0.18
C GLY A 195 18.79 12.00 -1.09
N ARG A 196 18.71 11.75 -2.40
CA ARG A 196 19.46 12.50 -3.41
C ARG A 196 18.57 13.00 -4.53
N ASP A 197 18.81 14.22 -5.01
CA ASP A 197 18.20 14.73 -6.23
C ASP A 197 18.85 14.10 -7.50
N GLU A 198 18.33 14.44 -8.67
CA GLU A 198 18.83 13.93 -9.96
C GLU A 198 20.28 14.37 -10.24
N THR A 199 20.80 15.43 -9.58
CA THR A 199 22.19 15.88 -9.72
C THR A 199 23.16 15.18 -8.74
N GLY A 200 22.62 14.31 -7.86
CA GLY A 200 23.39 13.60 -6.84
C GLY A 200 23.55 14.35 -5.51
N ARG A 201 23.00 15.56 -5.38
CA ARG A 201 23.07 16.32 -4.12
C ARG A 201 22.14 15.71 -3.08
N ARG A 202 22.59 15.71 -1.83
CA ARG A 202 21.77 15.30 -0.69
C ARG A 202 20.65 16.31 -0.47
N VAL A 203 19.41 15.81 -0.43
CA VAL A 203 18.20 16.62 -0.21
C VAL A 203 17.30 15.96 0.81
N LEU A 204 16.54 16.75 1.55
CA LEU A 204 15.44 16.21 2.37
C LEU A 204 14.23 16.01 1.47
N VAL A 205 13.79 14.75 1.35
CA VAL A 205 12.64 14.38 0.54
C VAL A 205 11.39 14.47 1.42
N GLU A 206 10.42 15.29 1.01
CA GLU A 206 9.20 15.60 1.76
C GLU A 206 7.93 15.36 0.92
N VAL A 207 8.10 15.02 -0.36
CA VAL A 207 7.00 14.80 -1.31
C VAL A 207 7.20 13.52 -2.09
N ASP A 208 6.10 12.89 -2.49
CA ASP A 208 6.14 11.69 -3.33
C ASP A 208 6.67 12.05 -4.73
N GLN A 209 7.74 11.37 -5.14
CA GLN A 209 8.53 11.76 -6.32
C GLN A 209 7.79 11.57 -7.64
N CYS A 210 6.79 10.69 -7.69
CA CYS A 210 6.11 10.32 -8.95
C CYS A 210 4.91 11.20 -9.29
N VAL A 211 4.46 12.08 -8.39
CA VAL A 211 3.35 13.00 -8.65
C VAL A 211 3.75 14.00 -9.75
N ARG A 212 2.88 14.16 -10.75
CA ARG A 212 3.10 14.99 -11.93
C ARG A 212 2.04 16.09 -12.03
N PRO A 213 2.36 17.29 -11.57
CA PRO A 213 1.42 18.43 -11.67
C PRO A 213 1.10 18.83 -13.12
N ASP A 214 2.01 18.51 -14.05
CA ASP A 214 1.94 18.78 -15.49
C ASP A 214 1.29 17.62 -16.29
N CYS A 215 0.74 16.62 -15.63
CA CYS A 215 0.07 15.49 -16.30
C CYS A 215 -1.10 15.99 -17.15
N SER A 216 -1.19 15.54 -18.40
CA SER A 216 -2.25 15.89 -19.34
C SER A 216 -2.74 14.68 -20.13
N LEU A 217 -4.00 14.71 -20.59
CA LEU A 217 -4.56 13.64 -21.46
C LEU A 217 -3.76 13.49 -22.74
N GLU A 218 -3.32 14.58 -23.34
CA GLU A 218 -2.50 14.58 -24.55
C GLU A 218 -1.16 13.87 -24.31
N GLY A 219 -0.48 14.18 -23.19
CA GLY A 219 0.76 13.53 -22.82
C GLY A 219 0.59 12.04 -22.54
N LEU A 220 -0.51 11.65 -21.88
CA LEU A 220 -0.84 10.24 -21.64
C LEU A 220 -1.17 9.50 -22.94
N ALA A 221 -1.98 10.08 -23.81
CA ALA A 221 -2.38 9.49 -25.10
C ALA A 221 -1.18 9.22 -26.03
N ALA A 222 -0.12 10.04 -25.94
CA ALA A 222 1.10 9.87 -26.72
C ALA A 222 1.95 8.65 -26.28
N LEU A 223 1.71 8.08 -25.11
CA LEU A 223 2.46 6.93 -24.60
C LEU A 223 2.12 5.64 -25.35
N LYS A 224 3.15 4.84 -25.63
CA LYS A 224 2.99 3.51 -26.23
C LYS A 224 2.54 2.49 -25.19
N PRO A 225 1.77 1.45 -25.58
CA PRO A 225 1.50 0.32 -24.72
C PRO A 225 2.79 -0.29 -24.16
N ALA A 226 2.77 -0.67 -22.88
CA ALA A 226 3.95 -1.17 -22.19
C ALA A 226 4.09 -2.70 -22.25
N PHE A 227 2.98 -3.43 -22.40
CA PHE A 227 2.94 -4.90 -22.29
C PHE A 227 2.53 -5.60 -23.59
N MET A 228 1.78 -4.95 -24.46
CA MET A 228 1.29 -5.49 -25.72
C MET A 228 1.82 -4.64 -26.90
N PRO A 229 1.88 -5.18 -28.12
CA PRO A 229 2.24 -4.39 -29.29
C PRO A 229 1.31 -3.20 -29.51
N PRO A 230 1.79 -2.11 -30.16
CA PRO A 230 0.94 -1.00 -30.57
C PRO A 230 -0.26 -1.46 -31.38
N GLY A 231 -1.44 -0.92 -31.07
CA GLY A 231 -2.72 -1.30 -31.68
C GLY A 231 -3.43 -2.50 -31.05
N LEU A 232 -2.77 -3.24 -30.16
CA LEU A 232 -3.36 -4.34 -29.39
C LEU A 232 -3.45 -4.05 -27.90
N GLY A 233 -2.55 -3.21 -27.36
CA GLY A 233 -2.49 -2.88 -25.95
C GLY A 233 -3.05 -1.49 -25.64
N THR A 234 -3.52 -1.33 -24.41
CA THR A 234 -4.07 -0.08 -23.87
C THR A 234 -3.37 0.36 -22.57
N VAL A 235 -2.69 -0.57 -21.90
CA VAL A 235 -1.98 -0.30 -20.64
C VAL A 235 -0.60 0.29 -20.94
N THR A 236 -0.32 1.45 -20.37
CA THR A 236 0.92 2.22 -20.59
C THR A 236 1.63 2.52 -19.26
N ALA A 237 2.86 3.02 -19.34
CA ALA A 237 3.55 3.53 -18.17
C ALA A 237 2.85 4.72 -17.50
N GLY A 238 1.96 5.42 -18.21
CA GLY A 238 1.23 6.58 -17.68
C GLY A 238 -0.07 6.21 -16.97
N ASN A 239 -0.67 5.05 -17.27
CA ASN A 239 -1.90 4.56 -16.65
C ASN A 239 -1.68 3.31 -15.78
N SER A 240 -0.43 3.10 -15.36
CA SER A 240 0.03 2.06 -14.42
C SER A 240 0.81 2.70 -13.29
N SER A 241 0.85 2.06 -12.13
CA SER A 241 1.76 2.46 -11.05
C SER A 241 3.22 2.30 -11.49
N PRO A 242 4.10 3.26 -11.14
CA PRO A 242 5.53 3.10 -11.37
C PRO A 242 6.15 2.07 -10.42
N LEU A 243 7.41 1.67 -10.68
CA LEU A 243 8.22 0.96 -9.71
C LEU A 243 8.70 1.94 -8.63
N ASN A 244 8.59 1.56 -7.36
CA ASN A 244 8.78 2.48 -6.25
C ASN A 244 9.53 1.87 -5.07
N ASP A 245 10.07 2.79 -4.26
CA ASP A 245 10.81 2.53 -3.06
C ASP A 245 10.16 3.30 -1.90
N GLY A 246 9.99 2.68 -0.74
CA GLY A 246 9.40 3.34 0.41
C GLY A 246 8.97 2.40 1.53
N ALA A 247 8.58 2.99 2.66
CA ALA A 247 8.11 2.29 3.84
C ALA A 247 6.93 3.02 4.50
N ALA A 248 6.10 2.27 5.22
CA ALA A 248 5.00 2.79 6.02
C ALA A 248 4.79 1.92 7.25
N ALA A 249 4.36 2.54 8.35
CA ALA A 249 4.11 1.84 9.60
C ALA A 249 2.96 2.47 10.40
N LEU A 250 2.30 1.65 11.21
CA LEU A 250 1.21 2.01 12.10
C LEU A 250 1.50 1.45 13.49
N LEU A 251 1.14 2.17 14.55
CA LEU A 251 1.16 1.67 15.92
C LEU A 251 -0.23 1.10 16.26
N MET A 252 -0.28 -0.18 16.59
CA MET A 252 -1.49 -0.94 16.91
C MET A 252 -1.40 -1.54 18.31
N MET A 253 -2.53 -1.58 19.02
CA MET A 253 -2.64 -2.23 20.32
C MET A 253 -4.10 -2.54 20.67
N GLY A 254 -4.33 -3.18 21.83
CA GLY A 254 -5.65 -3.31 22.43
C GLY A 254 -6.19 -1.98 22.92
N ARG A 255 -7.51 -1.81 22.87
CA ARG A 255 -8.19 -0.61 23.35
C ARG A 255 -7.84 -0.32 24.82
N GLU A 256 -7.91 -1.33 25.66
CA GLU A 256 -7.65 -1.22 27.08
C GLU A 256 -6.22 -0.77 27.36
N THR A 257 -5.26 -1.25 26.57
CA THR A 257 -3.84 -0.87 26.71
C THR A 257 -3.62 0.56 26.22
N ALA A 258 -4.28 0.97 25.15
CA ALA A 258 -4.22 2.37 24.69
C ALA A 258 -4.74 3.32 25.78
N ASP A 259 -5.84 2.97 26.44
CA ASP A 259 -6.43 3.76 27.53
C ASP A 259 -5.49 3.77 28.77
N GLU A 260 -4.87 2.62 29.14
CA GLU A 260 -3.88 2.51 30.22
C GLU A 260 -2.66 3.40 29.98
N LEU A 261 -2.16 3.42 28.73
CA LEU A 261 -1.00 4.23 28.33
C LEU A 261 -1.35 5.71 28.08
N GLY A 262 -2.62 6.10 28.17
CA GLY A 262 -3.10 7.46 27.88
C GLY A 262 -2.96 7.86 26.42
N LEU A 263 -2.86 6.88 25.51
CA LEU A 263 -2.78 7.09 24.07
C LEU A 263 -4.18 7.22 23.49
N LYS A 264 -4.34 8.09 22.48
CA LYS A 264 -5.63 8.33 21.82
C LYS A 264 -5.67 7.61 20.47
N PRO A 265 -6.41 6.50 20.36
CA PRO A 265 -6.55 5.84 19.07
C PRO A 265 -7.30 6.70 18.07
N ILE A 266 -6.90 6.59 16.81
CA ILE A 266 -7.52 7.28 15.67
C ILE A 266 -8.56 6.43 14.95
N ALA A 267 -8.42 5.09 15.02
CA ALA A 267 -9.34 4.15 14.40
C ALA A 267 -9.23 2.77 15.05
N LYS A 268 -10.22 1.91 14.79
CA LYS A 268 -10.15 0.47 15.07
C LYS A 268 -10.34 -0.37 13.79
N ILE A 269 -9.88 -1.61 13.85
CA ILE A 269 -10.10 -2.58 12.78
C ILE A 269 -11.47 -3.23 12.97
N ARG A 270 -12.40 -2.97 12.04
CA ARG A 270 -13.74 -3.59 12.08
C ARG A 270 -13.75 -4.98 11.50
N ALA A 271 -13.08 -5.17 10.37
CA ALA A 271 -12.97 -6.46 9.71
C ALA A 271 -11.83 -6.50 8.72
N THR A 272 -11.30 -7.70 8.51
CA THR A 272 -10.32 -7.99 7.47
C THR A 272 -10.81 -9.17 6.63
N ALA A 273 -10.44 -9.22 5.34
CA ALA A 273 -10.73 -10.35 4.48
C ALA A 273 -9.69 -10.53 3.39
N VAL A 274 -9.42 -11.77 3.06
CA VAL A 274 -8.64 -12.18 1.87
C VAL A 274 -9.48 -13.11 1.02
N CYS A 275 -9.27 -13.04 -0.30
CA CYS A 275 -9.90 -13.95 -1.28
C CYS A 275 -8.90 -14.32 -2.38
N GLY A 276 -9.02 -15.55 -2.89
CA GLY A 276 -8.39 -15.95 -4.14
C GLY A 276 -9.33 -15.70 -5.31
N VAL A 277 -8.76 -15.46 -6.49
CA VAL A 277 -9.43 -15.39 -7.79
C VAL A 277 -8.54 -16.05 -8.83
N ASP A 278 -9.05 -16.29 -10.04
CA ASP A 278 -8.21 -16.78 -11.13
C ASP A 278 -7.02 -15.82 -11.35
N PRO A 279 -5.77 -16.34 -11.43
CA PRO A 279 -4.60 -15.53 -11.68
C PRO A 279 -4.69 -14.62 -12.92
N ALA A 280 -5.36 -15.06 -13.98
CA ALA A 280 -5.53 -14.28 -15.20
C ALA A 280 -6.35 -12.98 -15.00
N VAL A 281 -7.18 -12.95 -13.95
CA VAL A 281 -8.00 -11.78 -13.58
C VAL A 281 -7.65 -11.27 -12.17
N MET A 282 -6.37 -11.39 -11.78
CA MET A 282 -5.89 -11.01 -10.44
C MET A 282 -6.37 -9.63 -9.99
N GLY A 283 -6.50 -8.69 -10.93
CA GLY A 283 -6.96 -7.33 -10.66
C GLY A 283 -8.38 -7.24 -10.09
N THR A 284 -9.21 -8.29 -10.20
CA THR A 284 -10.55 -8.35 -9.61
C THR A 284 -10.54 -8.82 -8.15
N GLY A 285 -9.39 -9.22 -7.60
CA GLY A 285 -9.25 -9.68 -6.21
C GLY A 285 -9.90 -8.77 -5.15
N PRO A 286 -9.82 -7.42 -5.26
CA PRO A 286 -10.51 -6.50 -4.36
C PRO A 286 -12.02 -6.73 -4.27
N VAL A 287 -12.66 -7.17 -5.33
CA VAL A 287 -14.14 -7.33 -5.38
C VAL A 287 -14.64 -8.36 -4.36
N PRO A 288 -14.23 -9.65 -4.41
CA PRO A 288 -14.67 -10.63 -3.42
C PRO A 288 -14.09 -10.33 -2.02
N ALA A 289 -12.87 -9.75 -1.91
CA ALA A 289 -12.30 -9.38 -0.62
C ALA A 289 -13.13 -8.30 0.08
N THR A 290 -13.50 -7.23 -0.63
CA THR A 290 -14.36 -6.16 -0.12
C THR A 290 -15.72 -6.69 0.31
N LYS A 291 -16.42 -7.46 -0.54
CA LYS A 291 -17.72 -8.05 -0.18
C LYS A 291 -17.64 -8.90 1.09
N LYS A 292 -16.57 -9.69 1.23
CA LYS A 292 -16.34 -10.52 2.41
C LYS A 292 -16.02 -9.69 3.66
N ALA A 293 -15.21 -8.63 3.54
CA ALA A 293 -14.87 -7.73 4.65
C ALA A 293 -16.11 -6.98 5.14
N LEU A 294 -16.90 -6.40 4.24
CA LEU A 294 -18.15 -5.71 4.57
C LEU A 294 -19.14 -6.64 5.28
N LYS A 295 -19.34 -7.86 4.77
CA LYS A 295 -20.19 -8.86 5.44
C LYS A 295 -19.73 -9.15 6.87
N ARG A 296 -18.41 -9.28 7.11
CA ARG A 296 -17.83 -9.49 8.45
C ARG A 296 -18.01 -8.28 9.37
N ALA A 297 -17.91 -7.08 8.81
CA ALA A 297 -18.12 -5.83 9.54
C ALA A 297 -19.60 -5.58 9.90
N GLY A 298 -20.53 -6.29 9.26
CA GLY A 298 -21.98 -6.00 9.35
C GLY A 298 -22.38 -4.73 8.61
N LEU A 299 -21.61 -4.34 7.58
CA LEU A 299 -21.77 -3.11 6.81
C LEU A 299 -22.10 -3.41 5.34
N THR A 300 -22.60 -2.39 4.67
CA THR A 300 -22.77 -2.33 3.22
C THR A 300 -21.78 -1.35 2.60
N LEU A 301 -21.64 -1.33 1.29
CA LEU A 301 -20.80 -0.35 0.60
C LEU A 301 -21.31 1.09 0.78
N ALA A 302 -22.61 1.28 0.98
CA ALA A 302 -23.21 2.60 1.22
C ALA A 302 -22.73 3.24 2.54
N ASP A 303 -22.41 2.42 3.54
CA ASP A 303 -21.92 2.88 4.84
C ASP A 303 -20.47 3.38 4.77
N ILE A 304 -19.71 2.99 3.71
CA ILE A 304 -18.32 3.40 3.53
C ILE A 304 -18.26 4.82 2.98
N GLY A 305 -17.61 5.70 3.74
CA GLY A 305 -17.44 7.10 3.34
C GLY A 305 -16.21 7.34 2.47
N LEU A 306 -15.11 6.64 2.71
CA LEU A 306 -13.86 6.74 1.93
C LEU A 306 -13.30 5.37 1.59
N ILE A 307 -12.68 5.26 0.42
CA ILE A 307 -12.07 4.02 -0.09
C ILE A 307 -10.68 4.33 -0.62
N GLU A 308 -9.69 3.64 -0.11
CA GLU A 308 -8.37 3.51 -0.74
C GLU A 308 -8.34 2.18 -1.50
N LEU A 309 -8.47 2.24 -2.81
CA LEU A 309 -8.30 1.13 -3.74
C LEU A 309 -6.94 1.29 -4.43
N ASN A 310 -6.01 0.38 -4.15
CA ASN A 310 -4.68 0.48 -4.76
C ASN A 310 -4.77 0.45 -6.29
N GLU A 311 -4.15 1.44 -6.93
CA GLU A 311 -4.13 1.62 -8.39
C GLU A 311 -2.90 0.95 -9.00
N ALA A 312 -2.83 -0.37 -8.97
CA ALA A 312 -1.74 -1.06 -9.67
C ALA A 312 -1.77 -0.75 -11.18
N PHE A 313 -2.98 -0.72 -11.74
CA PHE A 313 -3.29 -0.31 -13.12
C PHE A 313 -4.64 0.40 -13.14
N ALA A 314 -4.80 1.42 -13.99
CA ALA A 314 -6.09 2.09 -14.17
C ALA A 314 -7.19 1.10 -14.62
N ALA A 315 -6.86 0.20 -15.56
CA ALA A 315 -7.78 -0.85 -16.01
C ALA A 315 -8.28 -1.72 -14.85
N GLN A 316 -7.38 -2.12 -13.95
CA GLN A 316 -7.72 -2.94 -12.78
C GLN A 316 -8.60 -2.17 -11.79
N ALA A 317 -8.26 -0.91 -11.48
CA ALA A 317 -9.04 -0.08 -10.55
C ALA A 317 -10.44 0.19 -11.10
N LEU A 318 -10.56 0.58 -12.36
CA LEU A 318 -11.84 0.79 -13.05
C LEU A 318 -12.71 -0.48 -13.09
N ALA A 319 -12.11 -1.65 -13.34
CA ALA A 319 -12.84 -2.92 -13.28
C ALA A 319 -13.46 -3.15 -11.88
N CYS A 320 -12.69 -2.94 -10.81
CA CYS A 320 -13.18 -3.08 -9.44
C CYS A 320 -14.29 -2.05 -9.11
N ILE A 321 -14.11 -0.79 -9.50
CA ILE A 321 -15.11 0.29 -9.30
C ILE A 321 -16.43 -0.09 -9.98
N ARG A 322 -16.40 -0.51 -11.25
CA ARG A 322 -17.58 -0.92 -12.01
C ARG A 322 -18.24 -2.17 -11.40
N MET A 323 -17.48 -3.21 -11.08
CA MET A 323 -18.01 -4.47 -10.53
C MET A 323 -18.61 -4.30 -9.12
N LEU A 324 -18.09 -3.38 -8.31
CA LEU A 324 -18.61 -3.06 -6.99
C LEU A 324 -19.64 -1.94 -7.00
N GLN A 325 -19.80 -1.22 -8.12
CA GLN A 325 -20.67 -0.04 -8.25
C GLN A 325 -20.29 1.06 -7.25
N ILE A 326 -18.99 1.31 -7.10
CA ILE A 326 -18.46 2.32 -6.17
C ILE A 326 -18.65 3.72 -6.78
N ASP A 327 -19.04 4.68 -5.94
CA ASP A 327 -18.95 6.09 -6.26
C ASP A 327 -17.49 6.53 -6.31
N GLU A 328 -16.98 6.87 -7.50
CA GLU A 328 -15.60 7.29 -7.73
C GLU A 328 -15.19 8.52 -6.90
N SER A 329 -16.15 9.34 -6.46
CA SER A 329 -15.86 10.51 -5.62
C SER A 329 -15.31 10.14 -4.23
N LYS A 330 -15.60 8.92 -3.77
CA LYS A 330 -15.11 8.37 -2.50
C LYS A 330 -13.75 7.64 -2.63
N VAL A 331 -13.28 7.40 -3.87
CA VAL A 331 -12.10 6.59 -4.14
C VAL A 331 -10.85 7.46 -4.25
N ASN A 332 -9.81 7.09 -3.49
CA ASN A 332 -8.48 7.69 -3.58
C ASN A 332 -8.55 9.22 -3.64
N VAL A 333 -9.19 9.81 -2.63
CA VAL A 333 -9.54 11.24 -2.62
C VAL A 333 -8.32 12.17 -2.59
N ARG A 334 -7.14 11.62 -2.26
CA ARG A 334 -5.84 12.29 -2.28
C ARG A 334 -4.93 11.79 -3.41
N GLY A 335 -5.50 11.13 -4.44
CA GLY A 335 -4.74 10.41 -5.46
C GLY A 335 -4.34 9.02 -5.01
N GLY A 336 -3.98 8.15 -5.95
CA GLY A 336 -3.63 6.76 -5.70
C GLY A 336 -2.26 6.38 -6.24
N ALA A 337 -2.01 5.09 -6.38
CA ALA A 337 -0.69 4.54 -6.67
C ALA A 337 -0.13 4.92 -8.05
N ILE A 338 -0.96 5.28 -9.02
CA ILE A 338 -0.49 5.77 -10.32
C ILE A 338 0.28 7.08 -10.14
N ALA A 339 -0.19 7.97 -9.26
CA ALA A 339 0.44 9.24 -8.97
C ALA A 339 1.47 9.15 -7.84
N ILE A 340 1.09 8.55 -6.70
CA ILE A 340 1.90 8.49 -5.47
C ILE A 340 2.97 7.41 -5.57
N GLY A 341 2.60 6.19 -6.02
CA GLY A 341 3.49 5.05 -6.13
C GLY A 341 3.00 3.79 -5.43
N HIS A 342 3.62 2.66 -5.81
CA HIS A 342 3.28 1.31 -5.36
C HIS A 342 4.52 0.51 -4.93
N PRO A 343 5.17 0.86 -3.80
CA PRO A 343 6.21 0.02 -3.21
C PRO A 343 5.58 -1.24 -2.62
N LEU A 344 5.59 -2.35 -3.35
CA LEU A 344 4.73 -3.53 -3.19
C LEU A 344 4.41 -3.91 -1.74
N GLY A 345 5.42 -4.32 -0.97
CA GLY A 345 5.26 -4.77 0.42
C GLY A 345 4.79 -3.67 1.38
N ALA A 346 5.12 -2.40 1.10
CA ALA A 346 4.70 -1.25 1.90
C ALA A 346 3.30 -0.73 1.55
N SER A 347 2.78 -1.06 0.37
CA SER A 347 1.60 -0.38 -0.19
C SER A 347 0.34 -0.52 0.64
N GLY A 348 0.10 -1.66 1.27
CA GLY A 348 -1.05 -1.85 2.14
C GLY A 348 -1.04 -0.90 3.35
N ALA A 349 0.12 -0.72 3.99
CA ALA A 349 0.30 0.24 5.06
C ALA A 349 0.22 1.68 4.53
N ARG A 350 0.79 1.98 3.34
CA ARG A 350 0.73 3.29 2.69
C ARG A 350 -0.72 3.72 2.46
N ILE A 351 -1.56 2.87 1.84
CA ILE A 351 -2.97 3.21 1.61
C ILE A 351 -3.74 3.33 2.93
N SER A 352 -3.38 2.53 3.94
CA SER A 352 -4.00 2.64 5.27
C SER A 352 -3.64 3.96 5.95
N CYS A 353 -2.38 4.41 5.90
CA CYS A 353 -1.97 5.73 6.39
C CYS A 353 -2.82 6.84 5.75
N THR A 354 -2.85 6.90 4.43
CA THR A 354 -3.58 7.95 3.69
C THR A 354 -5.08 7.91 4.00
N LEU A 355 -5.67 6.69 4.07
CA LEU A 355 -7.09 6.53 4.41
C LEU A 355 -7.41 7.05 5.82
N LEU A 356 -6.62 6.67 6.82
CA LEU A 356 -6.85 7.03 8.21
C LEU A 356 -6.76 8.55 8.43
N HIS A 357 -5.75 9.20 7.85
CA HIS A 357 -5.65 10.66 7.89
C HIS A 357 -6.79 11.35 7.14
N ALA A 358 -7.18 10.83 5.96
CA ALA A 358 -8.32 11.38 5.22
C ALA A 358 -9.66 11.20 5.96
N MET A 359 -9.83 10.07 6.69
CA MET A 359 -11.02 9.85 7.54
C MET A 359 -11.10 10.86 8.69
N GLN A 360 -9.96 11.19 9.30
CA GLN A 360 -9.89 12.21 10.35
C GLN A 360 -10.22 13.59 9.79
N ASP A 361 -9.56 14.02 8.70
CA ASP A 361 -9.70 15.35 8.12
C ASP A 361 -11.13 15.62 7.57
N ARG A 362 -11.82 14.57 7.14
CA ARG A 362 -13.17 14.66 6.54
C ARG A 362 -14.30 14.19 7.46
N ASP A 363 -14.00 13.89 8.71
CA ASP A 363 -14.97 13.41 9.72
C ASP A 363 -15.75 12.16 9.24
N VAL A 364 -15.07 11.22 8.59
CA VAL A 364 -15.67 9.99 8.04
C VAL A 364 -15.57 8.85 9.02
N GLN A 365 -16.69 8.17 9.31
CA GLN A 365 -16.74 7.08 10.28
C GLN A 365 -16.14 5.78 9.77
N PHE A 366 -16.50 5.33 8.54
CA PHE A 366 -16.03 4.06 7.99
C PHE A 366 -15.20 4.26 6.73
N GLY A 367 -14.03 3.63 6.73
CA GLY A 367 -13.12 3.60 5.59
C GLY A 367 -12.78 2.18 5.17
N LEU A 368 -12.48 2.00 3.90
CA LEU A 368 -12.08 0.72 3.29
C LEU A 368 -10.74 0.85 2.59
N ALA A 369 -9.76 0.06 2.99
CA ALA A 369 -8.54 -0.15 2.20
C ALA A 369 -8.60 -1.52 1.52
N THR A 370 -8.38 -1.56 0.21
CA THR A 370 -8.40 -2.81 -0.57
C THR A 370 -7.41 -2.78 -1.72
N MET A 371 -6.90 -3.95 -2.09
CA MET A 371 -5.94 -4.07 -3.18
C MET A 371 -5.94 -5.44 -3.82
N CYS A 372 -5.59 -5.45 -5.12
CA CYS A 372 -5.26 -6.66 -5.86
C CYS A 372 -3.88 -7.18 -5.48
N ILE A 373 -3.66 -8.45 -5.68
CA ILE A 373 -2.42 -9.12 -5.32
C ILE A 373 -2.05 -10.07 -6.45
N GLY A 374 -0.81 -10.08 -6.83
CA GLY A 374 -0.29 -10.99 -7.86
C GLY A 374 -0.69 -12.44 -7.65
N ILE A 375 -0.75 -13.20 -8.71
CA ILE A 375 -1.16 -14.61 -8.73
C ILE A 375 -2.60 -14.82 -8.23
N GLY A 376 -3.47 -13.84 -8.45
CA GLY A 376 -4.92 -14.03 -8.26
C GLY A 376 -5.40 -13.97 -6.82
N GLN A 377 -5.11 -12.89 -6.09
CA GLN A 377 -5.64 -12.68 -4.74
C GLN A 377 -6.15 -11.25 -4.56
N GLY A 378 -6.92 -11.03 -3.49
CA GLY A 378 -7.31 -9.72 -3.01
C GLY A 378 -7.37 -9.68 -1.49
N ILE A 379 -7.16 -8.51 -0.93
CA ILE A 379 -7.26 -8.23 0.51
C ILE A 379 -8.04 -6.94 0.73
N ALA A 380 -8.82 -6.89 1.82
CA ALA A 380 -9.58 -5.72 2.23
C ALA A 380 -9.58 -5.60 3.76
N VAL A 381 -9.49 -4.35 4.22
CA VAL A 381 -9.60 -3.98 5.64
C VAL A 381 -10.61 -2.85 5.77
N VAL A 382 -11.56 -3.03 6.68
CA VAL A 382 -12.54 -2.00 7.06
C VAL A 382 -12.09 -1.36 8.37
N PHE A 383 -11.93 -0.05 8.34
CA PHE A 383 -11.60 0.78 9.50
C PHE A 383 -12.84 1.51 9.99
N GLU A 384 -12.91 1.72 11.30
CA GLU A 384 -13.88 2.60 11.95
C GLU A 384 -13.13 3.67 12.72
N ARG A 385 -13.37 4.95 12.41
CA ARG A 385 -12.81 6.07 13.15
C ARG A 385 -13.40 6.13 14.58
N ILE A 386 -12.57 6.51 15.52
CA ILE A 386 -12.92 6.59 16.95
C ILE A 386 -12.84 8.05 17.42
#